data_f72c381879b2539363a436dcdf4515e3
#
_entry.id   f72c381879b2539363a436dcdf4515e3
#
_cell.length_a   1.000
_cell.length_b   1.000
_cell.length_c   1.000
_cell.angle_alpha   90.00
_cell.angle_beta   90.00
_cell.angle_gamma   90.00
#
_symmetry.space_group_name_H-M   'P 1'
#
loop_
_entity.id
_entity.type
_entity.pdbx_description
1 polymer ?
#
loop_
_entity_poly.entity_id
_entity_poly.type
_entity_poly.pdbx_seq_one_letter_code
_entity_poly.pdbx_strand_id
1 'polypeptide(L)'
;MNLYHNFLIGGLAAMMTMGNAMATEHNDLTGYREGAKVIQVKPSRNQIDAISGIVYSQIATARETRPLHMSLLIPRTEAPKPAIIYFPGGGFTSANHDKYIQMRMALAEAGFVVAAAEYRIVPDTFPAPVNDGKAAVRYLRQHAETYGVDPARIGVLGDSAGGWLVQMLGTTQGETAFDRGDFTDKSSDVQAVATIYGISDLLNIGEGYADNIQKVHQSPAVTEALLVHGPAFREFAGASIMDDTVKARHASPMGHLSNSKPPFLIMHGDKDSLVSPHQSAQLFDALRKAGEKVDYVVVKGAEHGDLTWYQPEVIQEVVSWFTRELKPDTGVLADQSARSNDNL
;
A
#
# COMPACT_ATOMS: atom_id res chain seq x y z
N MET A 1 77.68 22.61 -7.87
CA MET A 1 78.05 21.19 -8.13
C MET A 1 77.49 20.33 -7.03
N ASN A 2 76.61 19.38 -7.32
CA ASN A 2 76.00 18.38 -6.48
C ASN A 2 74.98 18.77 -5.38
N LEU A 3 73.74 18.92 -5.82
CA LEU A 3 72.56 18.98 -4.96
C LEU A 3 71.38 18.25 -5.68
N TYR A 4 71.57 17.01 -6.17
CA TYR A 4 70.50 16.23 -6.83
C TYR A 4 70.72 14.71 -6.59
N HIS A 5 70.81 14.26 -5.31
CA HIS A 5 70.91 12.81 -5.08
C HIS A 5 70.18 12.25 -3.86
N ASN A 6 69.38 13.05 -3.16
CA ASN A 6 68.75 12.57 -1.91
C ASN A 6 67.21 12.53 -1.89
N PHE A 7 66.52 12.64 -3.05
CA PHE A 7 65.04 12.63 -3.09
C PHE A 7 64.41 11.37 -3.66
N LEU A 8 65.18 10.35 -4.08
CA LEU A 8 64.64 9.15 -4.76
C LEU A 8 64.57 7.90 -3.90
N ILE A 9 65.11 7.89 -2.68
CA ILE A 9 65.13 6.72 -1.80
C ILE A 9 63.98 6.68 -0.81
N GLY A 10 63.40 7.84 -0.45
CA GLY A 10 62.28 7.93 0.50
C GLY A 10 60.91 7.50 -0.03
N GLY A 11 60.68 7.61 -1.36
CA GLY A 11 59.41 7.30 -1.96
C GLY A 11 59.13 5.79 -2.20
N LEU A 12 60.20 5.02 -2.38
CA LEU A 12 60.06 3.57 -2.65
C LEU A 12 59.85 2.75 -1.38
N ALA A 13 60.39 3.19 -0.23
CA ALA A 13 60.24 2.53 1.06
C ALA A 13 58.82 2.75 1.65
N ALA A 14 58.21 3.95 1.44
CA ALA A 14 56.84 4.20 1.91
C ALA A 14 55.78 3.48 1.10
N MET A 15 56.00 3.28 -0.21
CA MET A 15 55.06 2.45 -1.05
C MET A 15 55.15 0.96 -0.74
N MET A 16 56.32 0.43 -0.39
CA MET A 16 56.46 -0.99 -0.03
C MET A 16 55.88 -1.28 1.36
N THR A 17 55.92 -0.34 2.33
CA THR A 17 55.32 -0.54 3.63
C THR A 17 53.79 -0.43 3.61
N MET A 18 53.20 0.43 2.78
CA MET A 18 51.74 0.46 2.59
C MET A 18 51.22 -0.80 1.84
N GLY A 19 51.95 -1.30 0.88
CA GLY A 19 51.58 -2.55 0.17
C GLY A 19 51.63 -3.78 1.11
N ASN A 20 52.60 -3.87 2.01
CA ASN A 20 52.69 -4.95 2.97
C ASN A 20 51.68 -4.85 4.11
N ALA A 21 51.30 -3.64 4.56
CA ALA A 21 50.28 -3.46 5.59
C ALA A 21 48.87 -3.86 5.05
N MET A 22 48.55 -3.52 3.78
CA MET A 22 47.31 -3.97 3.16
C MET A 22 47.28 -5.49 2.87
N ALA A 23 48.43 -6.08 2.53
CA ALA A 23 48.51 -7.53 2.28
C ALA A 23 48.42 -8.36 3.57
N THR A 24 48.82 -7.82 4.73
CA THR A 24 48.73 -8.51 6.04
C THR A 24 47.33 -8.50 6.63
N GLU A 25 46.52 -7.43 6.41
CA GLU A 25 45.13 -7.38 6.92
C GLU A 25 44.18 -8.39 6.26
N HIS A 26 44.50 -8.90 5.06
CA HIS A 26 43.63 -9.83 4.35
C HIS A 26 43.96 -11.31 4.60
N ASN A 27 45.19 -11.63 5.06
CA ASN A 27 45.63 -13.01 5.27
C ASN A 27 44.91 -13.71 6.44
N ASP A 28 44.33 -12.94 7.36
CA ASP A 28 43.59 -13.47 8.52
C ASP A 28 42.11 -13.76 8.21
N LEU A 29 41.62 -13.40 7.00
CA LEU A 29 40.24 -13.67 6.63
C LEU A 29 40.07 -15.13 6.17
N THR A 30 39.25 -15.86 6.91
CA THR A 30 38.91 -17.25 6.55
C THR A 30 38.36 -17.32 5.12
N GLY A 31 38.98 -18.15 4.28
CA GLY A 31 38.59 -18.32 2.89
C GLY A 31 39.16 -17.29 1.92
N TYR A 32 39.96 -16.31 2.40
CA TYR A 32 40.62 -15.35 1.49
C TYR A 32 41.59 -16.07 0.54
N ARG A 33 41.66 -15.61 -0.68
CA ARG A 33 42.64 -15.99 -1.69
C ARG A 33 43.16 -14.75 -2.39
N GLU A 34 44.41 -14.77 -2.83
CA GLU A 34 45.00 -13.68 -3.58
C GLU A 34 44.11 -13.32 -4.80
N GLY A 35 43.86 -12.02 -4.98
CA GLY A 35 42.94 -11.52 -6.01
C GLY A 35 41.47 -11.48 -5.60
N ALA A 36 41.09 -12.01 -4.43
CA ALA A 36 39.72 -11.87 -3.93
C ALA A 36 39.43 -10.40 -3.50
N LYS A 37 38.29 -9.87 -3.93
CA LYS A 37 37.80 -8.57 -3.46
C LYS A 37 37.20 -8.72 -2.07
N VAL A 38 37.71 -7.95 -1.13
CA VAL A 38 37.16 -7.87 0.24
C VAL A 38 36.27 -6.65 0.33
N ILE A 39 35.06 -6.83 0.87
CA ILE A 39 34.14 -5.74 1.22
C ILE A 39 33.84 -5.82 2.71
N GLN A 40 33.79 -4.68 3.36
CA GLN A 40 33.29 -4.55 4.71
C GLN A 40 31.91 -3.90 4.67
N VAL A 41 30.92 -4.53 5.30
CA VAL A 41 29.53 -4.05 5.26
C VAL A 41 29.05 -3.77 6.67
N LYS A 42 28.52 -2.57 6.88
CA LYS A 42 27.77 -2.24 8.09
C LYS A 42 26.27 -2.47 7.80
N PRO A 43 25.61 -3.40 8.49
CA PRO A 43 24.18 -3.62 8.32
C PRO A 43 23.39 -2.32 8.59
N SER A 44 22.53 -1.94 7.65
CA SER A 44 21.69 -0.74 7.73
C SER A 44 20.22 -0.98 7.34
N ARG A 45 19.90 -2.21 6.93
CA ARG A 45 18.54 -2.61 6.52
C ARG A 45 18.16 -3.93 7.18
N ASN A 46 16.89 -4.07 7.55
CA ASN A 46 16.35 -5.34 7.98
C ASN A 46 16.12 -6.25 6.77
N GLN A 47 16.19 -7.55 6.98
CA GLN A 47 15.73 -8.52 6.00
C GLN A 47 14.20 -8.45 5.93
N ILE A 48 13.64 -8.53 4.73
CA ILE A 48 12.20 -8.58 4.48
C ILE A 48 11.87 -9.96 3.93
N ASP A 49 10.95 -10.66 4.58
CA ASP A 49 10.41 -11.92 4.11
C ASP A 49 9.16 -11.68 3.25
N ALA A 50 9.03 -12.43 2.18
CA ALA A 50 7.85 -12.41 1.32
C ALA A 50 7.09 -13.74 1.46
N ILE A 51 5.79 -13.64 1.76
CA ILE A 51 4.87 -14.79 1.81
C ILE A 51 3.78 -14.53 0.77
N SER A 52 3.57 -15.48 -0.13
CA SER A 52 2.55 -15.39 -1.18
C SER A 52 1.52 -16.50 -1.05
N GLY A 53 0.36 -16.33 -1.72
CA GLY A 53 -0.67 -17.36 -1.81
C GLY A 53 -1.45 -17.59 -0.51
N ILE A 54 -1.48 -16.64 0.41
CA ILE A 54 -2.28 -16.73 1.64
C ILE A 54 -3.75 -16.61 1.26
N VAL A 55 -4.55 -17.60 1.59
CA VAL A 55 -6.01 -17.53 1.46
C VAL A 55 -6.57 -16.83 2.69
N TYR A 56 -7.02 -15.59 2.54
CA TYR A 56 -7.57 -14.80 3.64
C TYR A 56 -9.08 -14.90 3.76
N SER A 57 -9.75 -15.31 2.70
CA SER A 57 -11.20 -15.53 2.67
C SER A 57 -11.55 -16.59 1.64
N GLN A 58 -12.64 -17.28 1.85
CA GLN A 58 -13.15 -18.28 0.92
C GLN A 58 -14.61 -18.01 0.60
N ILE A 59 -14.87 -17.64 -0.65
CA ILE A 59 -16.22 -17.38 -1.13
C ILE A 59 -16.84 -18.70 -1.56
N ALA A 60 -17.83 -19.15 -0.81
CA ALA A 60 -18.56 -20.38 -1.11
C ALA A 60 -19.98 -20.05 -1.59
N THR A 61 -20.34 -20.63 -2.73
CA THR A 61 -21.68 -20.59 -3.28
C THR A 61 -22.20 -22.03 -3.46
N ALA A 62 -23.46 -22.19 -3.84
CA ALA A 62 -24.00 -23.52 -4.09
C ALA A 62 -23.30 -24.25 -5.28
N ARG A 63 -22.52 -23.55 -6.09
CA ARG A 63 -21.94 -24.08 -7.33
C ARG A 63 -20.41 -24.00 -7.40
N GLU A 64 -19.78 -23.16 -6.59
CA GLU A 64 -18.33 -22.96 -6.60
C GLU A 64 -17.79 -22.53 -5.25
N THR A 65 -16.51 -22.77 -5.05
CA THR A 65 -15.71 -22.19 -3.98
C THR A 65 -14.54 -21.46 -4.60
N ARG A 66 -14.38 -20.18 -4.28
CA ARG A 66 -13.31 -19.35 -4.79
C ARG A 66 -12.51 -18.75 -3.63
N PRO A 67 -11.19 -19.01 -3.54
CA PRO A 67 -10.34 -18.34 -2.57
C PRO A 67 -10.10 -16.88 -2.97
N LEU A 68 -9.92 -16.03 -1.97
CA LEU A 68 -9.33 -14.70 -2.10
C LEU A 68 -7.96 -14.70 -1.44
N HIS A 69 -6.96 -14.22 -2.17
CA HIS A 69 -5.56 -14.30 -1.75
C HIS A 69 -5.00 -12.97 -1.30
N MET A 70 -3.97 -13.05 -0.45
CA MET A 70 -3.08 -11.94 -0.16
C MET A 70 -1.62 -12.41 -0.16
N SER A 71 -0.73 -11.46 -0.33
CA SER A 71 0.71 -11.61 -0.11
C SER A 71 1.17 -10.69 1.00
N LEU A 72 2.24 -11.07 1.72
CA LEU A 72 2.82 -10.28 2.80
C LEU A 72 4.30 -10.00 2.53
N LEU A 73 4.74 -8.79 2.89
CA LEU A 73 6.13 -8.41 3.09
C LEU A 73 6.32 -8.13 4.59
N ILE A 74 7.21 -8.88 5.24
CA ILE A 74 7.38 -8.84 6.69
C ILE A 74 8.83 -8.49 7.03
N PRO A 75 9.12 -7.29 7.57
CA PRO A 75 10.44 -6.96 8.10
C PRO A 75 10.77 -7.85 9.30
N ARG A 76 11.98 -8.43 9.32
CA ARG A 76 12.47 -9.23 10.47
C ARG A 76 12.91 -8.32 11.60
N THR A 77 11.98 -8.01 12.49
CA THR A 77 12.20 -7.32 13.75
C THR A 77 11.45 -8.04 14.86
N GLU A 78 11.87 -7.89 16.11
CA GLU A 78 11.25 -8.60 17.25
C GLU A 78 9.91 -7.99 17.66
N ALA A 79 9.79 -6.64 17.61
CA ALA A 79 8.58 -5.96 18.05
C ALA A 79 7.40 -6.14 17.07
N PRO A 80 6.16 -6.24 17.58
CA PRO A 80 4.97 -6.17 16.73
C PRO A 80 4.94 -4.86 15.94
N LYS A 81 4.65 -4.96 14.66
CA LYS A 81 4.72 -3.86 13.68
C LYS A 81 3.33 -3.40 13.25
N PRO A 82 3.10 -2.10 13.03
CA PRO A 82 1.90 -1.68 12.34
C PRO A 82 1.87 -2.32 10.95
N ALA A 83 0.66 -2.52 10.43
CA ALA A 83 0.47 -3.12 9.13
C ALA A 83 -0.24 -2.18 8.17
N ILE A 84 0.01 -2.35 6.88
CA ILE A 84 -0.69 -1.66 5.80
C ILE A 84 -1.21 -2.72 4.83
N ILE A 85 -2.50 -2.66 4.50
CA ILE A 85 -3.08 -3.51 3.47
C ILE A 85 -3.26 -2.69 2.20
N TYR A 86 -2.58 -3.09 1.14
CA TYR A 86 -2.73 -2.52 -0.19
C TYR A 86 -3.84 -3.23 -0.96
N PHE A 87 -4.78 -2.45 -1.51
CA PHE A 87 -5.82 -2.89 -2.41
C PHE A 87 -5.60 -2.27 -3.79
N PRO A 88 -5.40 -3.08 -4.84
CA PRO A 88 -5.03 -2.57 -6.16
C PRO A 88 -6.21 -1.97 -6.90
N GLY A 89 -5.92 -0.97 -7.74
CA GLY A 89 -6.82 -0.51 -8.78
C GLY A 89 -6.97 -1.53 -9.91
N GLY A 90 -7.95 -1.31 -10.78
CA GLY A 90 -8.25 -2.16 -11.93
C GLY A 90 -9.65 -1.96 -12.47
N GLY A 91 -10.24 -0.77 -12.29
CA GLY A 91 -11.54 -0.40 -12.87
C GLY A 91 -12.68 -1.32 -12.46
N PHE A 92 -12.63 -1.89 -11.25
CA PHE A 92 -13.60 -2.87 -10.74
C PHE A 92 -13.67 -4.19 -11.53
N THR A 93 -12.78 -4.39 -12.51
CA THR A 93 -12.74 -5.59 -13.38
C THR A 93 -11.47 -6.42 -13.21
N SER A 94 -10.52 -5.91 -12.42
CA SER A 94 -9.27 -6.58 -12.04
C SER A 94 -8.87 -6.17 -10.62
N ALA A 95 -8.23 -7.09 -9.89
CA ALA A 95 -7.68 -6.85 -8.56
C ALA A 95 -6.31 -7.53 -8.41
N ASN A 96 -5.38 -7.21 -9.33
CA ASN A 96 -4.02 -7.76 -9.29
C ASN A 96 -3.22 -7.17 -8.14
N HIS A 97 -3.17 -7.87 -7.01
CA HIS A 97 -2.49 -7.44 -5.79
C HIS A 97 -0.95 -7.49 -5.86
N ASP A 98 -0.37 -8.07 -6.92
CA ASP A 98 1.09 -8.06 -7.13
C ASP A 98 1.62 -6.74 -7.70
N LYS A 99 0.74 -5.80 -8.02
CA LYS A 99 1.11 -4.44 -8.49
C LYS A 99 1.83 -3.62 -7.41
N TYR A 100 2.40 -2.49 -7.84
CA TYR A 100 2.96 -1.43 -7.01
C TYR A 100 4.04 -1.91 -6.04
N ILE A 101 4.92 -2.79 -6.53
CA ILE A 101 5.96 -3.40 -5.70
C ILE A 101 6.91 -2.37 -5.08
N GLN A 102 7.23 -1.26 -5.79
CA GLN A 102 8.10 -0.19 -5.27
C GLN A 102 7.52 0.44 -4.00
N MET A 103 6.24 0.78 -4.00
CA MET A 103 5.54 1.34 -2.84
C MET A 103 5.49 0.33 -1.69
N ARG A 104 5.11 -0.92 -1.98
CA ARG A 104 5.02 -1.98 -0.97
C ARG A 104 6.36 -2.27 -0.32
N MET A 105 7.45 -2.31 -1.11
CA MET A 105 8.80 -2.50 -0.58
C MET A 105 9.26 -1.31 0.27
N ALA A 106 9.01 -0.08 -0.17
CA ALA A 106 9.37 1.12 0.59
C ALA A 106 8.67 1.18 1.95
N LEU A 107 7.39 0.79 2.01
CA LEU A 107 6.64 0.68 3.26
C LEU A 107 7.21 -0.44 4.17
N ALA A 108 7.58 -1.59 3.60
CA ALA A 108 8.20 -2.67 4.37
C ALA A 108 9.60 -2.26 4.89
N GLU A 109 10.40 -1.57 4.08
CA GLU A 109 11.70 -1.00 4.51
C GLU A 109 11.53 0.04 5.63
N ALA A 110 10.40 0.75 5.66
CA ALA A 110 10.04 1.69 6.73
C ALA A 110 9.53 1.01 8.02
N GLY A 111 9.42 -0.32 8.06
CA GLY A 111 9.09 -1.08 9.27
C GLY A 111 7.62 -1.54 9.36
N PHE A 112 6.86 -1.46 8.28
CA PHE A 112 5.49 -1.97 8.25
C PHE A 112 5.43 -3.43 7.78
N VAL A 113 4.53 -4.22 8.33
CA VAL A 113 4.04 -5.42 7.63
C VAL A 113 3.14 -4.94 6.50
N VAL A 114 3.46 -5.32 5.26
CA VAL A 114 2.68 -4.88 4.10
C VAL A 114 1.95 -6.08 3.52
N ALA A 115 0.64 -6.10 3.67
CA ALA A 115 -0.24 -7.01 2.97
C ALA A 115 -0.65 -6.40 1.62
N ALA A 116 -0.86 -7.24 0.62
CA ALA A 116 -1.51 -6.86 -0.63
C ALA A 116 -2.60 -7.88 -0.91
N ALA A 117 -3.85 -7.45 -1.05
CA ALA A 117 -5.01 -8.33 -1.11
C ALA A 117 -5.82 -8.11 -2.39
N GLU A 118 -6.22 -9.21 -3.01
CA GLU A 118 -7.27 -9.19 -4.01
C GLU A 118 -8.64 -9.01 -3.36
N TYR A 119 -9.64 -8.67 -4.13
CA TYR A 119 -11.03 -8.56 -3.71
C TYR A 119 -11.94 -8.92 -4.87
N ARG A 120 -13.21 -9.22 -4.60
CA ARG A 120 -14.16 -9.53 -5.66
C ARG A 120 -14.40 -8.33 -6.56
N ILE A 121 -14.48 -8.62 -7.84
CA ILE A 121 -14.66 -7.67 -8.92
C ILE A 121 -15.91 -8.03 -9.72
N VAL A 122 -16.31 -7.19 -10.66
CA VAL A 122 -17.37 -7.50 -11.61
C VAL A 122 -17.16 -8.91 -12.20
N PRO A 123 -18.18 -9.78 -12.21
CA PRO A 123 -19.62 -9.53 -12.05
C PRO A 123 -20.15 -9.49 -10.61
N ASP A 124 -19.32 -9.71 -9.60
CA ASP A 124 -19.73 -9.48 -8.22
C ASP A 124 -20.01 -7.98 -7.99
N THR A 125 -21.11 -7.67 -7.33
CA THR A 125 -21.57 -6.30 -7.15
C THR A 125 -21.32 -5.79 -5.74
N PHE A 126 -21.42 -4.48 -5.54
CA PHE A 126 -21.50 -3.88 -4.21
C PHE A 126 -22.62 -4.59 -3.39
N PRO A 127 -22.35 -4.97 -2.11
CA PRO A 127 -21.19 -4.60 -1.30
C PRO A 127 -20.05 -5.64 -1.26
N ALA A 128 -19.99 -6.60 -2.19
CA ALA A 128 -19.02 -7.70 -2.14
C ALA A 128 -17.55 -7.24 -1.98
N PRO A 129 -17.02 -6.26 -2.75
CA PRO A 129 -15.64 -5.80 -2.57
C PRO A 129 -15.39 -5.20 -1.18
N VAL A 130 -16.37 -4.48 -0.62
CA VAL A 130 -16.25 -3.88 0.72
C VAL A 130 -16.22 -4.97 1.80
N ASN A 131 -17.06 -5.98 1.67
CA ASN A 131 -17.06 -7.15 2.58
C ASN A 131 -15.69 -7.84 2.56
N ASP A 132 -15.09 -7.99 1.38
CA ASP A 132 -13.78 -8.61 1.21
C ASP A 132 -12.66 -7.76 1.83
N GLY A 133 -12.67 -6.46 1.60
CA GLY A 133 -11.71 -5.55 2.21
C GLY A 133 -11.78 -5.59 3.75
N LYS A 134 -12.99 -5.57 4.31
CA LYS A 134 -13.20 -5.74 5.76
C LYS A 134 -12.74 -7.12 6.25
N ALA A 135 -12.99 -8.18 5.49
CA ALA A 135 -12.51 -9.52 5.82
C ALA A 135 -10.98 -9.61 5.82
N ALA A 136 -10.29 -8.95 4.88
CA ALA A 136 -8.84 -8.88 4.86
C ALA A 136 -8.27 -8.20 6.11
N VAL A 137 -8.88 -7.11 6.57
CA VAL A 137 -8.52 -6.43 7.82
C VAL A 137 -8.69 -7.36 9.03
N ARG A 138 -9.84 -8.03 9.13
CA ARG A 138 -10.11 -8.97 10.23
C ARG A 138 -9.17 -10.17 10.20
N TYR A 139 -8.87 -10.72 9.01
CA TYR A 139 -7.91 -11.81 8.85
C TYR A 139 -6.52 -11.43 9.40
N LEU A 140 -6.01 -10.27 9.00
CA LEU A 140 -4.70 -9.81 9.45
C LEU A 140 -4.69 -9.56 10.97
N ARG A 141 -5.77 -9.03 11.52
CA ARG A 141 -5.95 -8.80 12.96
C ARG A 141 -6.04 -10.12 13.74
N GLN A 142 -6.71 -11.13 13.19
CA GLN A 142 -6.80 -12.48 13.80
C GLN A 142 -5.45 -13.17 13.83
N HIS A 143 -4.64 -13.01 12.77
CA HIS A 143 -3.32 -13.64 12.62
C HIS A 143 -2.17 -12.71 13.00
N ALA A 144 -2.43 -11.69 13.81
CA ALA A 144 -1.47 -10.65 14.19
C ALA A 144 -0.19 -11.24 14.80
N GLU A 145 -0.32 -12.19 15.74
CA GLU A 145 0.80 -12.87 16.37
C GLU A 145 1.64 -13.64 15.35
N THR A 146 0.99 -14.38 14.45
CA THR A 146 1.66 -15.19 13.41
C THR A 146 2.55 -14.35 12.51
N TYR A 147 2.09 -13.14 12.15
CA TYR A 147 2.79 -12.25 11.21
C TYR A 147 3.55 -11.12 11.88
N GLY A 148 3.59 -11.09 13.22
CA GLY A 148 4.25 -10.03 13.98
C GLY A 148 3.60 -8.66 13.78
N VAL A 149 2.27 -8.62 13.64
CA VAL A 149 1.46 -7.41 13.45
C VAL A 149 0.99 -6.89 14.80
N ASP A 150 0.98 -5.57 14.97
CA ASP A 150 0.23 -4.90 16.02
C ASP A 150 -1.25 -4.75 15.60
N PRO A 151 -2.18 -5.49 16.20
CA PRO A 151 -3.58 -5.47 15.78
C PRO A 151 -4.29 -4.13 16.01
N ALA A 152 -3.71 -3.23 16.80
CA ALA A 152 -4.24 -1.90 17.06
C ALA A 152 -3.80 -0.85 16.01
N ARG A 153 -2.87 -1.19 15.10
CA ARG A 153 -2.27 -0.27 14.14
C ARG A 153 -2.29 -0.85 12.72
N ILE A 154 -3.47 -0.88 12.10
CA ILE A 154 -3.67 -1.35 10.73
C ILE A 154 -4.18 -0.21 9.87
N GLY A 155 -3.42 0.15 8.84
CA GLY A 155 -3.80 1.12 7.82
C GLY A 155 -4.14 0.43 6.50
N VAL A 156 -4.75 1.19 5.58
CA VAL A 156 -5.07 0.73 4.24
C VAL A 156 -4.58 1.72 3.19
N LEU A 157 -4.12 1.19 2.07
CA LEU A 157 -3.65 1.95 0.90
C LEU A 157 -4.32 1.41 -0.35
N GLY A 158 -4.80 2.26 -1.23
CA GLY A 158 -5.37 1.82 -2.51
C GLY A 158 -5.30 2.88 -3.58
N ASP A 159 -5.24 2.42 -4.83
CA ASP A 159 -5.22 3.25 -6.02
C ASP A 159 -6.48 3.02 -6.87
N SER A 160 -7.03 4.07 -7.50
CA SER A 160 -8.18 3.98 -8.43
C SER A 160 -9.39 3.27 -7.80
N ALA A 161 -9.84 2.15 -8.36
CA ALA A 161 -10.88 1.30 -7.79
C ALA A 161 -10.51 0.78 -6.38
N GLY A 162 -9.23 0.46 -6.14
CA GLY A 162 -8.71 0.16 -4.80
C GLY A 162 -8.73 1.39 -3.89
N GLY A 163 -8.53 2.58 -4.46
CA GLY A 163 -8.70 3.86 -3.77
C GLY A 163 -10.15 4.07 -3.29
N TRP A 164 -11.14 3.74 -4.13
CA TRP A 164 -12.53 3.68 -3.72
C TRP A 164 -12.74 2.69 -2.57
N LEU A 165 -12.17 1.49 -2.67
CA LEU A 165 -12.33 0.47 -1.63
C LEU A 165 -11.78 0.93 -0.28
N VAL A 166 -10.55 1.48 -0.24
CA VAL A 166 -9.98 1.95 1.04
C VAL A 166 -10.73 3.16 1.61
N GLN A 167 -11.29 4.01 0.76
CA GLN A 167 -12.19 5.08 1.21
C GLN A 167 -13.45 4.49 1.85
N MET A 168 -14.06 3.46 1.22
CA MET A 168 -15.21 2.76 1.81
C MET A 168 -14.86 2.12 3.16
N LEU A 169 -13.69 1.48 3.28
CA LEU A 169 -13.24 0.89 4.56
C LEU A 169 -13.11 1.96 5.66
N GLY A 170 -12.53 3.12 5.34
CA GLY A 170 -12.38 4.21 6.29
C GLY A 170 -13.68 4.94 6.63
N THR A 171 -14.61 5.04 5.67
CA THR A 171 -15.87 5.77 5.91
C THR A 171 -16.96 4.92 6.53
N THR A 172 -16.91 3.59 6.38
CA THR A 172 -17.89 2.64 6.95
C THR A 172 -17.44 2.01 8.27
N GLN A 173 -16.59 2.70 9.04
CA GLN A 173 -16.20 2.22 10.36
C GLN A 173 -17.42 2.06 11.28
N GLY A 174 -17.46 0.94 12.01
CA GLY A 174 -18.59 0.60 12.88
C GLY A 174 -19.87 0.15 12.15
N GLU A 175 -19.91 0.18 10.81
CA GLU A 175 -21.04 -0.31 10.03
C GLU A 175 -20.96 -1.83 9.86
N THR A 176 -21.55 -2.58 10.79
CA THR A 176 -21.53 -4.06 10.82
C THR A 176 -22.27 -4.71 9.66
N ALA A 177 -23.08 -3.96 8.91
CA ALA A 177 -23.77 -4.46 7.71
C ALA A 177 -22.79 -5.00 6.66
N PHE A 178 -21.56 -4.45 6.62
CA PHE A 178 -20.50 -4.87 5.72
C PHE A 178 -19.57 -5.95 6.31
N ASP A 179 -19.71 -6.32 7.59
CA ASP A 179 -18.91 -7.35 8.23
C ASP A 179 -19.49 -8.73 7.91
N ARG A 180 -18.97 -9.35 6.86
CA ARG A 180 -19.37 -10.68 6.37
C ARG A 180 -18.15 -11.60 6.28
N GLY A 181 -18.40 -12.93 6.35
CA GLY A 181 -17.37 -13.95 6.26
C GLY A 181 -16.79 -14.31 7.63
N ASP A 182 -15.49 -14.65 7.65
CA ASP A 182 -14.81 -15.16 8.82
C ASP A 182 -14.40 -14.04 9.81
N PHE A 183 -14.12 -14.44 11.05
CA PHE A 183 -13.59 -13.58 12.12
C PHE A 183 -14.43 -12.32 12.39
N THR A 184 -15.75 -12.41 12.34
CA THR A 184 -16.66 -11.29 12.59
C THR A 184 -16.66 -10.81 14.05
N ASP A 185 -15.99 -11.55 14.95
CA ASP A 185 -15.67 -11.14 16.32
C ASP A 185 -14.49 -10.13 16.38
N LYS A 186 -13.72 -9.99 15.29
CA LYS A 186 -12.65 -8.99 15.18
C LYS A 186 -13.18 -7.71 14.53
N SER A 187 -12.63 -6.56 14.96
CA SER A 187 -12.93 -5.29 14.30
C SER A 187 -12.38 -5.24 12.88
N SER A 188 -13.15 -4.70 11.96
CA SER A 188 -12.71 -4.34 10.60
C SER A 188 -12.30 -2.87 10.48
N ASP A 189 -12.30 -2.12 11.57
CA ASP A 189 -11.92 -0.70 11.58
C ASP A 189 -10.42 -0.55 11.30
N VAL A 190 -10.07 0.52 10.60
CA VAL A 190 -8.69 0.85 10.23
C VAL A 190 -8.24 2.15 10.87
N GLN A 191 -6.96 2.31 11.12
CA GLN A 191 -6.41 3.43 11.87
C GLN A 191 -5.79 4.50 10.97
N ALA A 192 -5.67 4.25 9.67
CA ALA A 192 -5.19 5.22 8.68
C ALA A 192 -5.62 4.78 7.28
N VAL A 193 -5.96 5.74 6.42
CA VAL A 193 -6.39 5.49 5.03
C VAL A 193 -5.58 6.37 4.09
N ALA A 194 -4.88 5.76 3.12
CA ALA A 194 -4.27 6.48 2.01
C ALA A 194 -4.93 6.08 0.69
N THR A 195 -5.43 7.05 -0.04
CA THR A 195 -6.10 6.85 -1.32
C THR A 195 -5.40 7.64 -2.42
N ILE A 196 -5.08 6.97 -3.52
CA ILE A 196 -4.41 7.54 -4.68
C ILE A 196 -5.41 7.53 -5.85
N TYR A 197 -5.75 8.70 -6.37
CA TYR A 197 -6.75 8.93 -7.43
C TYR A 197 -8.00 8.03 -7.29
N GLY A 198 -8.49 7.89 -6.06
CA GLY A 198 -9.67 7.09 -5.76
C GLY A 198 -10.98 7.81 -6.08
N ILE A 199 -12.04 7.02 -6.16
CA ILE A 199 -13.39 7.50 -6.43
C ILE A 199 -14.13 7.68 -5.11
N SER A 200 -14.71 8.85 -4.87
CA SER A 200 -15.43 9.15 -3.63
C SER A 200 -16.95 9.16 -3.80
N ASP A 201 -17.43 9.44 -5.02
CA ASP A 201 -18.86 9.43 -5.36
C ASP A 201 -19.07 8.86 -6.77
N LEU A 202 -19.75 7.73 -6.84
CA LEU A 202 -20.04 7.05 -8.11
C LEU A 202 -21.01 7.82 -8.99
N LEU A 203 -21.74 8.80 -8.44
CA LEU A 203 -22.74 9.60 -9.17
C LEU A 203 -22.10 10.68 -10.06
N ASN A 204 -20.84 11.07 -9.77
CA ASN A 204 -20.21 12.21 -10.45
C ASN A 204 -18.74 12.00 -10.82
N ILE A 205 -18.35 10.78 -11.21
CA ILE A 205 -16.94 10.45 -11.51
C ILE A 205 -16.35 11.40 -12.57
N GLY A 206 -17.11 11.78 -13.57
CA GLY A 206 -16.69 12.65 -14.66
C GLY A 206 -16.92 14.16 -14.42
N GLU A 207 -17.28 14.58 -13.22
CA GLU A 207 -17.52 16.00 -12.93
C GLU A 207 -16.30 16.86 -13.27
N GLY A 208 -16.55 17.98 -13.97
CA GLY A 208 -15.50 18.88 -14.47
C GLY A 208 -14.92 18.51 -15.84
N TYR A 209 -15.21 17.33 -16.36
CA TYR A 209 -14.89 16.98 -17.76
C TYR A 209 -15.90 17.52 -18.75
N ALA A 210 -15.57 17.44 -20.05
CA ALA A 210 -16.49 17.79 -21.11
C ALA A 210 -17.77 16.93 -21.08
N ASP A 211 -18.90 17.50 -21.50
CA ASP A 211 -20.24 16.87 -21.43
C ASP A 211 -20.31 15.49 -22.07
N ASN A 212 -19.57 15.27 -23.16
CA ASN A 212 -19.53 13.96 -23.82
C ASN A 212 -18.88 12.88 -22.95
N ILE A 213 -17.89 13.24 -22.12
CA ILE A 213 -17.22 12.34 -21.16
C ILE A 213 -18.16 12.09 -19.97
N GLN A 214 -18.79 13.15 -19.44
CA GLN A 214 -19.77 12.98 -18.36
C GLN A 214 -20.91 12.06 -18.76
N LYS A 215 -21.37 12.13 -20.01
CA LYS A 215 -22.41 11.23 -20.55
C LYS A 215 -21.98 9.78 -20.63
N VAL A 216 -20.69 9.48 -20.81
CA VAL A 216 -20.17 8.10 -20.76
C VAL A 216 -20.46 7.46 -19.41
N HIS A 217 -20.26 8.19 -18.31
CA HIS A 217 -20.53 7.71 -16.95
C HIS A 217 -22.02 7.45 -16.66
N GLN A 218 -22.93 7.87 -17.54
CA GLN A 218 -24.36 7.55 -17.48
C GLN A 218 -24.74 6.29 -18.25
N SER A 219 -23.76 5.61 -18.87
CA SER A 219 -24.00 4.35 -19.58
C SER A 219 -24.19 3.18 -18.59
N PRO A 220 -25.10 2.24 -18.87
CA PRO A 220 -25.20 1.00 -18.08
C PRO A 220 -24.00 0.06 -18.26
N ALA A 221 -23.10 0.33 -19.21
CA ALA A 221 -21.93 -0.50 -19.52
C ALA A 221 -20.64 -0.03 -18.84
N VAL A 222 -20.65 1.12 -18.15
CA VAL A 222 -19.46 1.58 -17.41
C VAL A 222 -19.25 0.76 -16.15
N THR A 223 -18.00 0.67 -15.70
CA THR A 223 -17.61 -0.22 -14.62
C THR A 223 -18.24 0.11 -13.27
N GLU A 224 -18.49 1.38 -12.98
CA GLU A 224 -19.22 1.83 -11.80
C GLU A 224 -20.70 1.40 -11.82
N ALA A 225 -21.35 1.42 -12.98
CA ALA A 225 -22.71 0.92 -13.12
C ALA A 225 -22.75 -0.62 -12.95
N LEU A 226 -21.75 -1.31 -13.50
CA LEU A 226 -21.61 -2.76 -13.32
C LEU A 226 -21.30 -3.12 -11.86
N LEU A 227 -20.50 -2.33 -11.15
CA LEU A 227 -20.25 -2.51 -9.73
C LEU A 227 -21.54 -2.42 -8.90
N VAL A 228 -22.43 -1.49 -9.22
CA VAL A 228 -23.66 -1.24 -8.45
C VAL A 228 -24.78 -2.19 -8.86
N HIS A 229 -24.99 -2.41 -10.16
CA HIS A 229 -26.15 -3.10 -10.70
C HIS A 229 -25.84 -4.48 -11.26
N GLY A 230 -24.60 -4.76 -11.61
CA GLY A 230 -24.18 -5.99 -12.31
C GLY A 230 -24.39 -5.88 -13.84
N PRO A 231 -23.85 -6.87 -14.58
CA PRO A 231 -24.00 -6.92 -16.03
C PRO A 231 -25.43 -7.28 -16.44
N ALA A 232 -25.80 -6.86 -17.66
CA ALA A 232 -27.05 -7.28 -18.29
C ALA A 232 -27.14 -8.81 -18.37
N PHE A 233 -28.28 -9.37 -17.95
CA PHE A 233 -28.51 -10.81 -17.98
C PHE A 233 -30.02 -11.14 -18.00
N ARG A 234 -30.46 -12.00 -18.92
CA ARG A 234 -31.86 -12.38 -19.14
C ARG A 234 -32.74 -11.15 -19.37
N GLU A 235 -33.74 -10.93 -18.51
CA GLU A 235 -34.67 -9.82 -18.60
C GLU A 235 -34.07 -8.49 -18.06
N PHE A 236 -32.95 -8.55 -17.37
CA PHE A 236 -32.25 -7.36 -16.89
C PHE A 236 -31.36 -6.79 -18.01
N ALA A 237 -31.74 -5.67 -18.56
CA ALA A 237 -31.02 -5.03 -19.66
C ALA A 237 -29.76 -4.26 -19.25
N GLY A 238 -29.43 -4.25 -17.93
CA GLY A 238 -28.44 -3.35 -17.33
C GLY A 238 -29.12 -2.06 -16.85
N ALA A 239 -28.44 -1.37 -15.94
CA ALA A 239 -28.91 -0.09 -15.38
C ALA A 239 -27.77 0.91 -15.32
N SER A 240 -28.08 2.17 -15.62
CA SER A 240 -27.20 3.31 -15.40
C SER A 240 -27.02 3.56 -13.91
N ILE A 241 -25.89 4.18 -13.55
CA ILE A 241 -25.66 4.65 -12.17
C ILE A 241 -26.76 5.61 -11.68
N MET A 242 -27.40 6.31 -12.61
CA MET A 242 -28.48 7.27 -12.35
C MET A 242 -29.85 6.63 -12.16
N ASP A 243 -30.03 5.35 -12.49
CA ASP A 243 -31.32 4.66 -12.38
C ASP A 243 -31.68 4.32 -10.91
N ASP A 244 -30.66 4.23 -10.04
CA ASP A 244 -30.83 4.10 -8.59
C ASP A 244 -29.76 4.91 -7.85
N THR A 245 -30.00 6.19 -7.71
CA THR A 245 -29.06 7.11 -7.05
C THR A 245 -28.91 6.84 -5.54
N VAL A 246 -29.90 6.22 -4.90
CA VAL A 246 -29.83 5.83 -3.50
C VAL A 246 -28.82 4.69 -3.31
N LYS A 247 -28.92 3.67 -4.17
CA LYS A 247 -27.96 2.55 -4.15
C LYS A 247 -26.55 3.00 -4.54
N ALA A 248 -26.43 3.87 -5.56
CA ALA A 248 -25.16 4.45 -5.95
C ALA A 248 -24.52 5.26 -4.84
N ARG A 249 -25.29 6.07 -4.12
CA ARG A 249 -24.81 6.83 -2.96
C ARG A 249 -24.41 5.91 -1.82
N HIS A 250 -25.14 4.85 -1.54
CA HIS A 250 -24.77 3.84 -0.55
C HIS A 250 -23.49 3.08 -0.93
N ALA A 251 -23.20 2.96 -2.22
CA ALA A 251 -21.95 2.37 -2.74
C ALA A 251 -20.80 3.41 -2.86
N SER A 252 -20.98 4.62 -2.37
CA SER A 252 -20.02 5.71 -2.46
C SER A 252 -19.50 6.13 -1.08
N PRO A 253 -18.19 6.36 -0.89
CA PRO A 253 -17.64 6.91 0.36
C PRO A 253 -18.36 8.15 0.86
N MET A 254 -18.76 9.06 -0.04
CA MET A 254 -19.53 10.27 0.27
C MET A 254 -20.91 9.97 0.88
N GLY A 255 -21.41 8.75 0.82
CA GLY A 255 -22.64 8.30 1.48
C GLY A 255 -22.47 7.94 2.96
N HIS A 256 -21.23 7.87 3.48
CA HIS A 256 -20.89 7.31 4.79
C HIS A 256 -20.05 8.26 5.66
N LEU A 257 -20.36 9.55 5.67
CA LEU A 257 -19.56 10.55 6.39
C LEU A 257 -20.08 10.92 7.78
N SER A 258 -21.10 10.24 8.28
CA SER A 258 -21.81 10.61 9.51
C SER A 258 -21.05 10.30 10.82
N ASN A 259 -20.15 9.31 10.81
CA ASN A 259 -19.39 8.89 12.00
C ASN A 259 -17.97 9.44 11.96
N SER A 260 -17.26 9.39 13.09
CA SER A 260 -15.83 9.72 13.14
C SER A 260 -15.01 8.82 12.21
N LYS A 261 -14.02 9.41 11.54
CA LYS A 261 -13.17 8.75 10.54
C LYS A 261 -11.71 8.67 11.02
N PRO A 262 -10.96 7.67 10.57
CA PRO A 262 -9.52 7.66 10.77
C PRO A 262 -8.86 8.80 9.99
N PRO A 263 -7.59 9.11 10.23
CA PRO A 263 -6.82 10.00 9.38
C PRO A 263 -6.81 9.55 7.92
N PHE A 264 -6.96 10.49 6.99
CA PHE A 264 -6.91 10.28 5.54
C PHE A 264 -5.72 10.99 4.91
N LEU A 265 -5.02 10.31 4.01
CA LEU A 265 -4.19 10.91 2.96
C LEU A 265 -4.92 10.74 1.63
N ILE A 266 -5.18 11.83 0.96
CA ILE A 266 -5.80 11.86 -0.36
C ILE A 266 -4.76 12.38 -1.35
N MET A 267 -4.46 11.64 -2.43
CA MET A 267 -3.54 12.07 -3.46
C MET A 267 -4.21 12.00 -4.82
N HIS A 268 -4.03 13.02 -5.67
CA HIS A 268 -4.58 13.04 -7.03
C HIS A 268 -3.70 13.84 -7.99
N GLY A 269 -3.64 13.39 -9.25
CA GLY A 269 -2.95 14.10 -10.33
C GLY A 269 -3.85 15.19 -10.94
N ASP A 270 -3.29 16.37 -11.21
CA ASP A 270 -4.06 17.48 -11.80
C ASP A 270 -4.35 17.30 -13.30
N LYS A 271 -3.78 16.26 -13.92
CA LYS A 271 -3.98 15.89 -15.33
C LYS A 271 -4.76 14.59 -15.52
N ASP A 272 -5.27 14.02 -14.42
CA ASP A 272 -6.06 12.78 -14.50
C ASP A 272 -7.25 12.97 -15.44
N SER A 273 -7.28 12.17 -16.52
CA SER A 273 -8.31 12.21 -17.56
C SER A 273 -9.31 11.07 -17.46
N LEU A 274 -9.12 10.15 -16.50
CA LEU A 274 -10.00 8.98 -16.29
C LEU A 274 -10.92 9.15 -15.07
N VAL A 275 -10.36 9.52 -13.93
CA VAL A 275 -11.10 9.82 -12.71
C VAL A 275 -10.88 11.29 -12.37
N SER A 276 -11.95 12.07 -12.39
CA SER A 276 -11.85 13.51 -12.18
C SER A 276 -11.18 13.85 -10.83
N PRO A 277 -10.20 14.77 -10.79
CA PRO A 277 -9.64 15.28 -9.53
C PRO A 277 -10.67 15.86 -8.56
N HIS A 278 -11.87 16.19 -9.04
CA HIS A 278 -13.00 16.58 -8.21
C HIS A 278 -13.38 15.49 -7.20
N GLN A 279 -13.17 14.22 -7.53
CA GLN A 279 -13.42 13.09 -6.62
C GLN A 279 -12.61 13.21 -5.32
N SER A 280 -11.35 13.58 -5.44
CA SER A 280 -10.48 13.80 -4.27
C SER A 280 -10.77 15.11 -3.56
N ALA A 281 -11.01 16.18 -4.30
CA ALA A 281 -11.32 17.49 -3.74
C ALA A 281 -12.62 17.48 -2.90
N GLN A 282 -13.70 16.87 -3.41
CA GLN A 282 -14.97 16.80 -2.67
C GLN A 282 -14.86 15.97 -1.39
N LEU A 283 -14.11 14.85 -1.41
CA LEU A 283 -13.88 14.06 -0.19
C LEU A 283 -13.07 14.84 0.84
N PHE A 284 -11.99 15.51 0.40
CA PHE A 284 -11.19 16.37 1.27
C PHE A 284 -12.03 17.45 1.93
N ASP A 285 -12.84 18.17 1.16
CA ASP A 285 -13.70 19.24 1.68
C ASP A 285 -14.72 18.69 2.69
N ALA A 286 -15.31 17.53 2.39
CA ALA A 286 -16.30 16.91 3.26
C ALA A 286 -15.69 16.43 4.59
N LEU A 287 -14.54 15.75 4.55
CA LEU A 287 -13.83 15.32 5.77
C LEU A 287 -13.34 16.51 6.59
N ARG A 288 -12.78 17.53 5.94
CA ARG A 288 -12.35 18.76 6.63
C ARG A 288 -13.50 19.48 7.29
N LYS A 289 -14.65 19.57 6.61
CA LYS A 289 -15.87 20.18 7.16
C LYS A 289 -16.41 19.39 8.36
N ALA A 290 -16.25 18.07 8.36
CA ALA A 290 -16.60 17.22 9.49
C ALA A 290 -15.60 17.30 10.66
N GLY A 291 -14.48 18.02 10.52
CA GLY A 291 -13.44 18.15 11.55
C GLY A 291 -12.49 16.94 11.61
N GLU A 292 -12.51 16.09 10.60
CA GLU A 292 -11.66 14.90 10.54
C GLU A 292 -10.23 15.25 10.10
N LYS A 293 -9.27 14.42 10.50
CA LYS A 293 -7.87 14.59 10.12
C LYS A 293 -7.66 14.14 8.67
N VAL A 294 -7.35 15.08 7.79
CA VAL A 294 -7.17 14.81 6.36
C VAL A 294 -6.05 15.64 5.78
N ASP A 295 -5.15 14.99 5.04
CA ASP A 295 -4.12 15.61 4.22
C ASP A 295 -4.47 15.41 2.74
N TYR A 296 -4.27 16.44 1.93
CA TYR A 296 -4.53 16.39 0.48
C TYR A 296 -3.31 16.82 -0.30
N VAL A 297 -2.87 15.97 -1.20
CA VAL A 297 -1.70 16.20 -2.07
C VAL A 297 -2.11 16.17 -3.53
N VAL A 298 -1.92 17.28 -4.22
CA VAL A 298 -2.08 17.36 -5.68
C VAL A 298 -0.72 17.11 -6.34
N VAL A 299 -0.65 16.05 -7.16
CA VAL A 299 0.57 15.69 -7.89
C VAL A 299 0.54 16.36 -9.26
N LYS A 300 1.34 17.42 -9.40
CA LYS A 300 1.34 18.25 -10.61
C LYS A 300 1.82 17.49 -11.84
N GLY A 301 1.03 17.54 -12.90
CA GLY A 301 1.33 16.91 -14.18
C GLY A 301 1.01 15.42 -14.27
N ALA A 302 0.60 14.78 -13.16
CA ALA A 302 0.30 13.35 -13.13
C ALA A 302 -1.06 13.05 -13.77
N GLU A 303 -1.06 12.03 -14.64
CA GLU A 303 -2.21 11.36 -15.21
C GLU A 303 -2.64 10.16 -14.35
N HIS A 304 -3.75 9.51 -14.71
CA HIS A 304 -4.24 8.34 -14.00
C HIS A 304 -3.30 7.14 -14.13
N GLY A 305 -2.60 6.77 -13.07
CA GLY A 305 -1.74 5.59 -13.03
C GLY A 305 -0.49 5.66 -13.91
N ASP A 306 -0.04 6.84 -14.29
CA ASP A 306 1.17 7.04 -15.08
C ASP A 306 2.46 6.79 -14.28
N LEU A 307 3.62 6.98 -14.91
CA LEU A 307 4.93 6.74 -14.29
C LEU A 307 5.21 7.65 -13.09
N THR A 308 4.53 8.78 -12.97
CA THR A 308 4.70 9.74 -11.86
C THR A 308 4.40 9.08 -10.52
N TRP A 309 3.43 8.19 -10.47
CA TRP A 309 3.00 7.50 -9.25
C TRP A 309 4.02 6.50 -8.69
N TYR A 310 5.01 6.11 -9.51
CA TYR A 310 6.07 5.17 -9.13
C TYR A 310 7.38 5.87 -8.75
N GLN A 311 7.39 7.20 -8.72
CA GLN A 311 8.58 7.98 -8.42
C GLN A 311 8.85 8.06 -6.92
N PRO A 312 10.14 8.19 -6.54
CA PRO A 312 10.55 8.25 -5.12
C PRO A 312 9.82 9.32 -4.31
N GLU A 313 9.54 10.48 -4.89
CA GLU A 313 8.90 11.61 -4.20
C GLU A 313 7.47 11.26 -3.78
N VAL A 314 6.70 10.61 -4.65
CA VAL A 314 5.34 10.17 -4.36
C VAL A 314 5.36 9.04 -3.34
N ILE A 315 6.25 8.06 -3.52
CA ILE A 315 6.40 6.93 -2.59
C ILE A 315 6.78 7.45 -1.20
N GLN A 316 7.75 8.37 -1.12
CA GLN A 316 8.20 8.94 0.15
C GLN A 316 7.10 9.74 0.87
N GLU A 317 6.23 10.43 0.14
CA GLU A 317 5.09 11.14 0.73
C GLU A 317 4.17 10.14 1.46
N VAL A 318 3.79 9.04 0.81
CA VAL A 318 2.95 8.00 1.40
C VAL A 318 3.64 7.32 2.60
N VAL A 319 4.92 6.97 2.46
CA VAL A 319 5.72 6.35 3.53
C VAL A 319 5.82 7.28 4.75
N SER A 320 6.13 8.55 4.51
CA SER A 320 6.26 9.56 5.58
C SER A 320 4.93 9.77 6.31
N TRP A 321 3.85 9.81 5.56
CA TRP A 321 2.52 9.98 6.11
C TRP A 321 2.13 8.79 7.02
N PHE A 322 2.24 7.55 6.53
CA PHE A 322 1.95 6.37 7.36
C PHE A 322 2.88 6.26 8.57
N THR A 323 4.16 6.64 8.41
CA THR A 323 5.12 6.66 9.52
C THR A 323 4.66 7.63 10.63
N ARG A 324 4.14 8.79 10.24
CA ARG A 324 3.59 9.76 11.20
C ARG A 324 2.32 9.25 11.89
N GLU A 325 1.42 8.61 11.13
CA GLU A 325 0.11 8.21 11.65
C GLU A 325 0.17 6.90 12.47
N LEU A 326 0.92 5.91 12.00
CA LEU A 326 0.96 4.58 12.62
C LEU A 326 2.21 4.32 13.45
N LYS A 327 3.23 5.19 13.36
CA LYS A 327 4.46 5.15 14.19
C LYS A 327 5.08 3.75 14.28
N PRO A 328 5.61 3.20 13.17
CA PRO A 328 6.32 1.94 13.23
C PRO A 328 7.51 2.06 14.15
N ASP A 329 7.78 0.98 14.90
CA ASP A 329 9.01 0.89 15.66
C ASP A 329 10.15 0.66 14.66
N THR A 330 10.91 1.69 14.35
CA THR A 330 12.05 1.63 13.43
C THR A 330 13.24 0.97 14.10
N GLY A 331 13.04 -0.06 14.94
CA GLY A 331 14.10 -0.75 15.65
C GLY A 331 15.35 -0.86 14.79
N VAL A 332 16.20 0.15 14.88
CA VAL A 332 17.58 0.06 14.38
C VAL A 332 18.14 -1.18 15.05
N LEU A 333 18.61 -2.13 14.26
CA LEU A 333 19.27 -3.34 14.71
C LEU A 333 19.96 -3.09 16.05
N ALA A 334 19.32 -3.51 17.14
CA ALA A 334 19.97 -3.52 18.45
C ALA A 334 21.23 -4.34 18.23
N ASP A 335 22.35 -3.71 18.52
CA ASP A 335 23.70 -4.19 18.29
C ASP A 335 23.82 -5.70 18.59
N GLN A 336 23.72 -6.55 17.58
CA GLN A 336 23.91 -8.00 17.70
C GLN A 336 25.36 -8.35 18.03
N SER A 337 26.25 -7.34 18.13
CA SER A 337 27.63 -7.52 18.53
C SER A 337 27.79 -7.88 20.01
N ALA A 338 26.76 -7.66 20.86
CA ALA A 338 26.81 -7.95 22.27
C ALA A 338 26.51 -9.42 22.65
N ARG A 339 25.93 -10.23 21.73
CA ARG A 339 25.52 -11.61 22.04
C ARG A 339 26.51 -12.71 21.64
N SER A 340 27.65 -12.37 21.02
CA SER A 340 28.62 -13.39 20.59
C SER A 340 29.69 -13.70 21.67
N ASN A 341 29.70 -13.05 22.83
CA ASN A 341 30.74 -13.23 23.87
C ASN A 341 30.32 -14.05 25.10
N ASP A 342 29.07 -14.55 25.15
CA ASP A 342 28.62 -15.32 26.34
C ASP A 342 28.48 -16.84 26.10
N ASN A 343 29.03 -17.39 25.00
CA ASN A 343 29.09 -18.84 24.81
C ASN A 343 30.44 -19.25 24.20
N LEU A 344 31.47 -19.24 25.03
CA LEU A 344 32.67 -20.05 24.89
C LEU A 344 33.06 -20.62 26.29
#